data_8e916a0a18e20bf3f8dbb8837f85ea2b
#
_entry.id   8e916a0a18e20bf3f8dbb8837f85ea2b
#
_cell.length_a   1.000
_cell.length_b   1.000
_cell.length_c   1.000
_cell.angle_alpha   90.00
_cell.angle_beta   90.00
_cell.angle_gamma   90.00
#
_symmetry.space_group_name_H-M   'P 1'
#
loop_
_entity.id
_entity.type
_entity.pdbx_description
1 polymer ?
#
loop_
_entity_poly.entity_id
_entity_poly.type
_entity_poly.pdbx_seq_one_letter_code
_entity_poly.pdbx_strand_id
1 'polypeptide(L)'
;LKRDAAADFVGIPMDGSTKMEDDFMESIEPFDYKQLTSFDMAYLTGYLADKYDVPSENGEPRVRQRVDAAMDDRLQSTFAGYSSVVPTSRQLNIKHNKARYVFFPVWILNTKYKDKIYTFAMNGQTGKMTGAFPICPKKTAAWFAGVTAGVALLASLVQLLVL
;
A
#
# COMPACT_ATOMS: atom_id res chain seq x y z
N LEU A 1 8.28 15.97 -26.49
CA LEU A 1 9.20 14.93 -26.07
C LEU A 1 8.52 13.57 -26.21
N LYS A 2 9.15 12.61 -26.92
CA LYS A 2 8.70 11.22 -26.98
C LYS A 2 9.57 10.37 -26.07
N ARG A 3 8.96 9.49 -25.27
CA ARG A 3 9.64 8.50 -24.43
C ARG A 3 9.03 7.14 -24.69
N ASP A 4 9.87 6.16 -24.98
CA ASP A 4 9.51 4.77 -25.06
C ASP A 4 10.25 4.06 -23.91
N ALA A 5 9.54 3.24 -23.16
CA ALA A 5 10.10 2.48 -22.06
C ALA A 5 9.55 1.04 -22.07
N ALA A 6 10.37 0.09 -21.71
CA ALA A 6 9.99 -1.28 -21.45
C ALA A 6 10.50 -1.70 -20.07
N ALA A 7 9.70 -2.44 -19.34
CA ALA A 7 10.08 -2.99 -18.04
C ALA A 7 9.42 -4.35 -17.81
N ASP A 8 10.17 -5.23 -17.17
CA ASP A 8 9.66 -6.51 -16.70
C ASP A 8 9.30 -6.39 -15.21
N PHE A 9 8.10 -6.79 -14.88
CA PHE A 9 7.61 -6.84 -13.51
C PHE A 9 7.50 -8.29 -13.06
N VAL A 10 8.16 -8.63 -11.98
CA VAL A 10 8.14 -9.98 -11.40
C VAL A 10 7.55 -9.90 -10.00
N GLY A 11 6.61 -10.81 -9.70
CA GLY A 11 6.04 -10.90 -8.36
C GLY A 11 5.17 -9.69 -7.99
N ILE A 12 4.18 -9.37 -8.82
CA ILE A 12 3.13 -8.40 -8.45
C ILE A 12 2.14 -9.15 -7.56
N PRO A 13 2.08 -8.83 -6.26
CA PRO A 13 1.15 -9.49 -5.37
C PRO A 13 -0.28 -9.05 -5.64
N MET A 14 -1.19 -9.97 -5.43
CA MET A 14 -2.62 -9.76 -5.39
C MET A 14 -3.21 -10.54 -4.25
N ASP A 15 -4.09 -9.93 -3.48
CA ASP A 15 -4.88 -10.68 -2.53
C ASP A 15 -5.83 -11.64 -3.27
N GLY A 16 -5.84 -12.88 -2.85
CA GLY A 16 -6.70 -13.92 -3.39
C GLY A 16 -7.92 -14.19 -2.52
N SER A 17 -8.19 -13.38 -1.51
CA SER A 17 -9.28 -13.59 -0.55
C SER A 17 -10.15 -12.35 -0.40
N THR A 18 -11.47 -12.57 -0.33
CA THR A 18 -12.43 -11.48 -0.06
C THR A 18 -12.60 -11.15 1.42
N LYS A 19 -11.92 -11.87 2.32
CA LYS A 19 -12.08 -11.72 3.77
C LYS A 19 -11.47 -10.44 4.34
N MET A 20 -10.48 -9.90 3.65
CA MET A 20 -9.82 -8.64 4.01
C MET A 20 -9.90 -7.68 2.82
N GLU A 21 -9.90 -6.39 3.10
CA GLU A 21 -9.83 -5.38 2.04
C GLU A 21 -8.46 -5.41 1.38
N ASP A 22 -8.42 -5.38 0.03
CA ASP A 22 -7.17 -5.41 -0.75
C ASP A 22 -6.18 -4.32 -0.32
N ASP A 23 -6.65 -3.08 -0.12
CA ASP A 23 -5.81 -1.95 0.29
C ASP A 23 -5.17 -2.17 1.66
N PHE A 24 -5.87 -2.89 2.55
CA PHE A 24 -5.34 -3.25 3.85
C PHE A 24 -4.21 -4.28 3.73
N MET A 25 -4.40 -5.31 2.88
CA MET A 25 -3.39 -6.32 2.62
C MET A 25 -2.19 -5.75 1.84
N GLU A 26 -2.43 -4.87 0.86
CA GLU A 26 -1.35 -4.18 0.14
C GLU A 26 -0.50 -3.29 1.06
N SER A 27 -1.10 -2.70 2.09
CA SER A 27 -0.37 -1.81 3.01
C SER A 27 0.72 -2.51 3.82
N ILE A 28 0.68 -3.84 3.99
CA ILE A 28 1.72 -4.63 4.66
C ILE A 28 2.80 -5.14 3.71
N GLU A 29 2.71 -4.90 2.41
CA GLU A 29 3.76 -5.22 1.46
C GLU A 29 5.05 -4.39 1.71
N PRO A 30 6.22 -4.79 1.24
CA PRO A 30 6.50 -5.92 0.35
C PRO A 30 6.70 -7.25 1.09
N PHE A 31 6.47 -8.36 0.37
CA PHE A 31 6.88 -9.69 0.76
C PHE A 31 8.16 -10.10 0.01
N ASP A 32 9.01 -10.90 0.64
CA ASP A 32 10.22 -11.41 0.00
C ASP A 32 9.96 -12.70 -0.77
N TYR A 33 9.84 -12.59 -2.08
CA TYR A 33 9.60 -13.72 -2.98
C TYR A 33 10.78 -14.68 -3.10
N LYS A 34 12.00 -14.27 -2.69
CA LYS A 34 13.17 -15.14 -2.72
C LYS A 34 13.11 -16.24 -1.66
N GLN A 35 12.29 -16.04 -0.64
CA GLN A 35 12.07 -17.02 0.42
C GLN A 35 10.96 -18.04 0.09
N LEU A 36 10.37 -17.97 -1.10
CA LEU A 36 9.35 -18.93 -1.50
C LEU A 36 9.95 -20.34 -1.66
N THR A 37 9.29 -21.30 -1.03
CA THR A 37 9.61 -22.73 -1.11
C THR A 37 8.44 -23.50 -1.72
N SER A 38 8.68 -24.73 -2.14
CA SER A 38 7.61 -25.61 -2.60
C SER A 38 6.60 -25.80 -1.48
N PHE A 39 5.31 -25.77 -1.82
CA PHE A 39 4.24 -25.94 -0.84
C PHE A 39 4.25 -27.35 -0.24
N ASP A 40 4.16 -27.43 1.08
CA ASP A 40 3.94 -28.66 1.84
C ASP A 40 2.89 -28.39 2.91
N MET A 41 1.99 -29.34 3.14
CA MET A 41 0.95 -29.25 4.16
C MET A 41 1.49 -29.10 5.59
N ALA A 42 2.71 -29.57 5.84
CA ALA A 42 3.39 -29.40 7.12
C ALA A 42 3.60 -27.95 7.52
N TYR A 43 3.76 -27.04 6.54
CA TYR A 43 3.91 -25.61 6.80
C TYR A 43 2.64 -24.95 7.33
N LEU A 44 1.48 -25.56 7.15
CA LEU A 44 0.21 -25.03 7.68
C LEU A 44 -0.06 -25.43 9.13
N THR A 45 0.78 -26.30 9.70
CA THR A 45 0.61 -26.76 11.08
C THR A 45 0.76 -25.61 12.07
N GLY A 46 -0.30 -25.34 12.84
CA GLY A 46 -0.34 -24.23 13.79
C GLY A 46 -0.76 -22.89 13.21
N TYR A 47 -1.04 -22.81 11.91
CA TYR A 47 -1.56 -21.61 11.23
C TYR A 47 -3.00 -21.81 10.79
N LEU A 48 -3.75 -20.71 10.76
CA LEU A 48 -5.02 -20.67 10.07
C LEU A 48 -4.73 -20.38 8.59
N ALA A 49 -4.90 -21.40 7.74
CA ALA A 49 -4.75 -21.22 6.30
C ALA A 49 -6.07 -20.76 5.68
N ASP A 50 -6.01 -19.73 4.87
CA ASP A 50 -7.12 -19.29 4.07
C ASP A 50 -6.91 -19.69 2.60
N LYS A 51 -7.92 -20.35 2.03
CA LYS A 51 -7.90 -20.70 0.60
C LYS A 51 -8.43 -19.50 -0.18
N TYR A 52 -7.78 -19.22 -1.31
CA TYR A 52 -8.27 -18.19 -2.22
C TYR A 52 -9.72 -18.44 -2.66
N ASP A 53 -10.50 -17.37 -2.73
CA ASP A 53 -11.87 -17.34 -3.25
C ASP A 53 -12.00 -16.35 -4.43
N VAL A 54 -10.92 -15.64 -4.76
CA VAL A 54 -10.82 -14.75 -5.91
C VAL A 54 -10.04 -15.45 -7.04
N PRO A 55 -10.67 -15.77 -8.18
CA PRO A 55 -9.97 -16.28 -9.36
C PRO A 55 -8.94 -15.28 -9.89
N SER A 56 -7.85 -15.81 -10.46
CA SER A 56 -6.76 -14.97 -11.00
C SER A 56 -7.21 -13.97 -12.08
N GLU A 57 -8.24 -14.34 -12.83
CA GLU A 57 -8.81 -13.51 -13.89
C GLU A 57 -9.46 -12.23 -13.35
N ASN A 58 -10.06 -12.33 -12.15
CA ASN A 58 -10.70 -11.18 -11.49
C ASN A 58 -9.67 -10.17 -10.97
N GLY A 59 -8.46 -10.63 -10.74
CA GLY A 59 -7.34 -9.80 -10.30
C GLY A 59 -6.63 -9.02 -11.40
N GLU A 60 -6.82 -9.39 -12.65
CA GLU A 60 -6.11 -8.76 -13.78
C GLU A 60 -6.26 -7.23 -13.85
N PRO A 61 -7.44 -6.63 -13.66
CA PRO A 61 -7.59 -5.17 -13.68
C PRO A 61 -6.72 -4.47 -12.63
N ARG A 62 -6.62 -5.05 -11.44
CA ARG A 62 -5.81 -4.48 -10.35
C ARG A 62 -4.30 -4.62 -10.61
N VAL A 63 -3.86 -5.76 -11.11
CA VAL A 63 -2.48 -5.94 -11.58
C VAL A 63 -2.13 -4.92 -12.65
N ARG A 64 -3.01 -4.72 -13.62
CA ARG A 64 -2.83 -3.72 -14.69
C ARG A 64 -2.70 -2.31 -14.12
N GLN A 65 -3.54 -1.93 -13.18
CA GLN A 65 -3.47 -0.63 -12.49
C GLN A 65 -2.14 -0.44 -11.74
N ARG A 66 -1.66 -1.46 -11.04
CA ARG A 66 -0.38 -1.41 -10.31
C ARG A 66 0.82 -1.28 -11.26
N VAL A 67 0.81 -2.03 -12.36
CA VAL A 67 1.85 -1.92 -13.42
C VAL A 67 1.82 -0.52 -14.02
N ASP A 68 0.63 -0.01 -14.28
CA ASP A 68 0.43 1.31 -14.87
C ASP A 68 1.02 2.41 -13.98
N ALA A 69 0.69 2.40 -12.70
CA ALA A 69 1.24 3.36 -11.72
C ALA A 69 2.77 3.25 -11.59
N ALA A 70 3.31 2.03 -11.54
CA ALA A 70 4.75 1.80 -11.44
C ALA A 70 5.51 2.24 -12.70
N MET A 71 4.90 2.12 -13.88
CA MET A 71 5.47 2.64 -15.12
C MET A 71 5.45 4.16 -15.16
N ASP A 72 4.38 4.79 -14.65
CA ASP A 72 4.31 6.25 -14.55
C ASP A 72 5.40 6.81 -13.65
N ASP A 73 5.59 6.24 -12.47
CA ASP A 73 6.66 6.65 -11.55
C ASP A 73 8.04 6.56 -12.20
N ARG A 74 8.30 5.45 -12.91
CA ARG A 74 9.55 5.27 -13.65
C ARG A 74 9.73 6.28 -14.77
N LEU A 75 8.67 6.55 -15.53
CA LEU A 75 8.72 7.56 -16.61
C LEU A 75 8.92 8.96 -16.03
N GLN A 76 8.20 9.32 -14.95
CA GLN A 76 8.35 10.62 -14.30
C GLN A 76 9.78 10.86 -13.82
N SER A 77 10.45 9.86 -13.30
CA SER A 77 11.86 9.96 -12.87
C SER A 77 12.81 10.32 -14.04
N THR A 78 12.42 10.07 -15.29
CA THR A 78 13.21 10.42 -16.50
C THR A 78 13.02 11.85 -16.98
N PHE A 79 12.09 12.59 -16.39
CA PHE A 79 11.78 13.96 -16.79
C PHE A 79 12.49 15.01 -15.91
N ALA A 80 13.64 14.67 -15.35
CA ALA A 80 14.44 15.59 -14.56
C ALA A 80 14.76 16.89 -15.38
N GLY A 81 14.54 18.05 -14.75
CA GLY A 81 14.74 19.34 -15.40
C GLY A 81 13.48 20.00 -15.99
N TYR A 82 12.33 19.33 -15.94
CA TYR A 82 11.04 19.92 -16.31
C TYR A 82 10.20 20.18 -15.07
N SER A 83 9.63 21.38 -14.96
CA SER A 83 8.76 21.76 -13.83
C SER A 83 7.37 21.12 -13.89
N SER A 84 6.91 20.76 -15.09
CA SER A 84 5.63 20.07 -15.31
C SER A 84 5.68 19.30 -16.63
N VAL A 85 5.15 18.08 -16.63
CA VAL A 85 5.02 17.24 -17.81
C VAL A 85 3.57 16.76 -17.91
N VAL A 86 2.92 17.08 -19.01
CA VAL A 86 1.56 16.65 -19.31
C VAL A 86 1.60 15.66 -20.47
N PRO A 87 1.15 14.41 -20.30
CA PRO A 87 1.14 13.43 -21.37
C PRO A 87 0.09 13.82 -22.43
N THR A 88 0.52 13.95 -23.68
CA THR A 88 -0.38 14.22 -24.83
C THR A 88 -1.00 12.94 -25.38
N SER A 89 -0.25 11.85 -25.34
CA SER A 89 -0.71 10.52 -25.72
C SER A 89 0.02 9.47 -24.90
N ARG A 90 -0.66 8.38 -24.58
CA ARG A 90 -0.12 7.26 -23.82
C ARG A 90 -0.61 5.96 -24.42
N GLN A 91 0.31 5.03 -24.62
CA GLN A 91 -0.01 3.69 -25.05
C GLN A 91 0.74 2.71 -24.14
N LEU A 92 -0.03 1.87 -23.43
CA LEU A 92 0.50 0.83 -22.55
C LEU A 92 0.15 -0.54 -23.16
N ASN A 93 1.17 -1.34 -23.40
CA ASN A 93 1.01 -2.70 -23.85
C ASN A 93 1.57 -3.66 -22.80
N ILE A 94 0.69 -4.34 -22.08
CA ILE A 94 1.06 -5.30 -21.04
C ILE A 94 0.94 -6.70 -21.60
N LYS A 95 2.05 -7.44 -21.55
CA LYS A 95 2.05 -8.88 -21.86
C LYS A 95 1.99 -9.64 -20.54
N HIS A 96 0.96 -10.46 -20.38
CA HIS A 96 0.75 -11.22 -19.16
C HIS A 96 1.55 -12.50 -19.14
N ASN A 97 2.01 -12.85 -17.96
CA ASN A 97 2.58 -14.15 -17.64
C ASN A 97 1.60 -14.93 -16.74
N LYS A 98 1.98 -16.13 -16.31
CA LYS A 98 1.12 -17.00 -15.49
C LYS A 98 1.00 -16.48 -14.06
N ALA A 99 -0.22 -16.44 -13.54
CA ALA A 99 -0.48 -16.27 -12.13
C ALA A 99 -0.05 -17.54 -11.34
N ARG A 100 0.46 -17.35 -10.13
CA ARG A 100 0.78 -18.41 -9.18
C ARG A 100 0.16 -18.08 -7.84
N TYR A 101 -0.46 -19.07 -7.24
CA TYR A 101 -0.95 -18.93 -5.86
C TYR A 101 0.20 -19.23 -4.89
N VAL A 102 0.35 -18.37 -3.89
CA VAL A 102 1.36 -18.47 -2.85
C VAL A 102 0.74 -18.18 -1.50
N PHE A 103 1.26 -18.79 -0.43
CA PHE A 103 0.91 -18.43 0.93
C PHE A 103 1.96 -17.50 1.50
N PHE A 104 1.51 -16.40 2.08
CA PHE A 104 2.36 -15.49 2.84
C PHE A 104 1.97 -15.49 4.31
N PRO A 105 2.94 -15.41 5.23
CA PRO A 105 2.65 -15.32 6.65
C PRO A 105 2.13 -13.94 7.00
N VAL A 106 0.90 -13.87 7.51
CA VAL A 106 0.27 -12.65 7.99
C VAL A 106 -0.24 -12.87 9.41
N TRP A 107 0.11 -11.98 10.32
CA TRP A 107 -0.47 -11.92 11.66
C TRP A 107 -1.66 -10.99 11.65
N ILE A 108 -2.81 -11.47 12.10
CA ILE A 108 -4.03 -10.67 12.22
C ILE A 108 -4.39 -10.59 13.71
N LEU A 109 -4.53 -9.38 14.21
CA LEU A 109 -4.96 -9.10 15.58
C LEU A 109 -6.27 -8.32 15.55
N ASN A 110 -7.30 -8.91 16.10
CA ASN A 110 -8.58 -8.24 16.34
C ASN A 110 -8.68 -7.86 17.82
N THR A 111 -8.84 -6.59 18.12
CA THR A 111 -9.03 -6.09 19.48
C THR A 111 -10.30 -5.28 19.62
N LYS A 112 -10.98 -5.40 20.75
CA LYS A 112 -12.19 -4.65 21.04
C LYS A 112 -11.88 -3.45 21.92
N TYR A 113 -12.24 -2.26 21.48
CA TYR A 113 -12.15 -1.03 22.27
C TYR A 113 -13.43 -0.20 22.12
N LYS A 114 -14.09 0.11 23.24
CA LYS A 114 -15.39 0.86 23.28
C LYS A 114 -16.41 0.29 22.30
N ASP A 115 -16.63 -1.02 22.36
CA ASP A 115 -17.58 -1.80 21.54
C ASP A 115 -17.32 -1.80 20.03
N LYS A 116 -16.19 -1.25 19.58
CA LYS A 116 -15.70 -1.36 18.20
C LYS A 116 -14.55 -2.36 18.11
N ILE A 117 -14.55 -3.14 17.03
CA ILE A 117 -13.44 -4.03 16.71
C ILE A 117 -12.46 -3.25 15.87
N TYR A 118 -11.19 -3.34 16.24
CA TYR A 118 -10.06 -2.77 15.51
C TYR A 118 -9.19 -3.92 15.04
N THR A 119 -8.98 -3.98 13.74
CA THR A 119 -8.17 -5.02 13.10
C THR A 119 -6.80 -4.46 12.76
N PHE A 120 -5.78 -5.23 13.07
CA PHE A 120 -4.39 -4.96 12.71
C PHE A 120 -3.87 -6.15 11.93
N ALA A 121 -3.09 -5.88 10.89
CA ALA A 121 -2.35 -6.91 10.18
C ALA A 121 -0.85 -6.60 10.21
N MET A 122 -0.05 -7.64 10.27
CA MET A 122 1.40 -7.53 10.23
C MET A 122 1.99 -8.56 9.29
N ASN A 123 2.88 -8.12 8.44
CA ASN A 123 3.66 -8.98 7.57
C ASN A 123 4.61 -9.85 8.42
N GLY A 124 4.43 -11.17 8.33
CA GLY A 124 5.22 -12.12 9.12
C GLY A 124 6.70 -12.23 8.72
N GLN A 125 7.09 -11.72 7.55
CA GLN A 125 8.48 -11.67 7.10
C GLN A 125 9.20 -10.39 7.53
N THR A 126 8.52 -9.24 7.38
CA THR A 126 9.16 -7.92 7.56
C THR A 126 8.80 -7.24 8.87
N GLY A 127 7.73 -7.69 9.55
CA GLY A 127 7.19 -7.02 10.72
C GLY A 127 6.44 -5.72 10.41
N LYS A 128 6.26 -5.36 9.13
CA LYS A 128 5.50 -4.16 8.75
C LYS A 128 4.04 -4.34 9.15
N MET A 129 3.51 -3.38 9.88
CA MET A 129 2.17 -3.44 10.47
C MET A 129 1.29 -2.32 9.95
N THR A 130 0.02 -2.65 9.75
CA THR A 130 -1.05 -1.70 9.45
C THR A 130 -2.24 -1.93 10.37
N GLY A 131 -3.11 -0.94 10.50
CA GLY A 131 -4.35 -1.06 11.25
C GLY A 131 -4.99 0.28 11.55
N ALA A 132 -6.25 0.25 11.93
CA ALA A 132 -6.99 1.43 12.33
C ALA A 132 -6.84 1.66 13.84
N PHE A 133 -6.25 2.79 14.24
CA PHE A 133 -6.13 3.17 15.65
C PHE A 133 -7.35 3.96 16.12
N PRO A 134 -7.82 3.76 17.36
CA PRO A 134 -8.88 4.57 17.93
C PRO A 134 -8.40 6.01 18.13
N ILE A 135 -9.00 6.94 17.41
CA ILE A 135 -8.71 8.37 17.54
C ILE A 135 -9.51 8.94 18.71
N CYS A 136 -8.86 9.69 19.59
CA CYS A 136 -9.50 10.43 20.66
C CYS A 136 -9.84 11.86 20.19
N PRO A 137 -11.12 12.17 19.87
CA PRO A 137 -11.47 13.46 19.29
C PRO A 137 -11.11 14.66 20.18
N LYS A 138 -11.19 14.50 21.50
CA LYS A 138 -10.79 15.56 22.45
C LYS A 138 -9.30 15.87 22.37
N LYS A 139 -8.43 14.84 22.32
CA LYS A 139 -6.98 15.04 22.18
C LYS A 139 -6.62 15.62 20.82
N THR A 140 -7.27 15.14 19.75
CA THR A 140 -7.06 15.66 18.40
C THR A 140 -7.45 17.14 18.33
N ALA A 141 -8.59 17.53 18.86
CA ALA A 141 -9.01 18.94 18.91
C ALA A 141 -8.06 19.81 19.73
N ALA A 142 -7.58 19.34 20.89
CA ALA A 142 -6.63 20.05 21.71
C ALA A 142 -5.28 20.25 20.98
N TRP A 143 -4.77 19.22 20.32
CA TRP A 143 -3.55 19.30 19.50
C TRP A 143 -3.71 20.27 18.33
N PHE A 144 -4.83 20.20 17.62
CA PHE A 144 -5.14 21.10 16.51
C PHE A 144 -5.19 22.56 16.99
N ALA A 145 -5.91 22.84 18.08
CA ALA A 145 -5.99 24.18 18.65
C ALA A 145 -4.61 24.70 19.09
N GLY A 146 -3.80 23.87 19.74
CA GLY A 146 -2.45 24.24 20.19
C GLY A 146 -1.52 24.58 19.01
N VAL A 147 -1.50 23.76 17.98
CA VAL A 147 -0.70 24.00 16.77
C VAL A 147 -1.16 25.28 16.05
N THR A 148 -2.47 25.46 15.89
CA THR A 148 -3.04 26.66 15.24
C THR A 148 -2.68 27.92 16.02
N ALA A 149 -2.81 27.94 17.33
CA ALA A 149 -2.44 29.07 18.16
C ALA A 149 -0.93 29.36 18.06
N GLY A 150 -0.08 28.33 18.09
CA GLY A 150 1.36 28.49 17.93
C GLY A 150 1.77 29.10 16.59
N VAL A 151 1.17 28.62 15.49
CA VAL A 151 1.41 29.18 14.15
C VAL A 151 0.92 30.63 14.05
N ALA A 152 -0.27 30.94 14.61
CA ALA A 152 -0.80 32.30 14.61
C ALA A 152 0.11 33.26 15.39
N LEU A 153 0.61 32.87 16.55
CA LEU A 153 1.57 33.68 17.33
C LEU A 153 2.86 33.91 16.57
N LEU A 154 3.43 32.89 15.94
CA LEU A 154 4.64 33.02 15.14
C LEU A 154 4.42 33.96 13.96
N ALA A 155 3.31 33.82 13.25
CA ALA A 155 2.97 34.69 12.12
C ALA A 155 2.80 36.16 12.57
N SER A 156 2.17 36.40 13.73
CA SER A 156 2.02 37.73 14.30
C SER A 156 3.37 38.36 14.71
N LEU A 157 4.28 37.55 15.27
CA LEU A 157 5.63 38.00 15.62
C LEU A 157 6.45 38.37 14.38
N VAL A 158 6.38 37.56 13.33
CA VAL A 158 7.06 37.86 12.05
C VAL A 158 6.52 39.16 11.43
N GLN A 159 5.20 39.36 11.44
CA GLN A 159 4.61 40.62 10.96
C GLN A 159 5.10 41.83 11.76
N LEU A 160 5.24 41.71 13.09
CA LEU A 160 5.72 42.80 13.93
C LEU A 160 7.20 43.12 13.71
N LEU A 161 8.01 42.14 13.30
CA LEU A 161 9.45 42.31 13.04
C LEU A 161 9.76 42.81 11.63
N VAL A 162 8.84 42.67 10.69
CA VAL A 162 9.01 43.07 9.28
C VAL A 162 8.39 44.46 8.98
N LEU A 163 7.48 44.92 9.85
CA LEU A 163 6.93 46.30 9.84
C LEU A 163 7.76 47.24 10.72
#